data_6c086446939aaad448ea225776bbf04b
#
_entry.id   6c086446939aaad448ea225776bbf04b
#
_cell.length_a   1.000
_cell.length_b   1.000
_cell.length_c   1.000
_cell.angle_alpha   90.00
_cell.angle_beta   90.00
_cell.angle_gamma   90.00
#
_symmetry.space_group_name_H-M   'P 1'
#
loop_
_entity.id
_entity.type
_entity.pdbx_description
1 polymer ?
#
loop_
_entity_poly.entity_id
_entity_poly.type
_entity_poly.pdbx_seq_one_letter_code
_entity_poly.pdbx_strand_id
1 'polypeptide(L)'
;MKFSKLAKVAVVATVSVALVVPTLTSATAASKFATATSASQAGGLAGLAAECKKEGQLNVIALPHYWANYGDMIDKFKAKYGVKVDEADPEGSSQDEIDAANRLKGTNRSPDVFDIGLAVASKYLGTGTFAPYKVRTWANNLGATEVPSAEYTPNYTGTMTIGYDASLGTITKLDDLLKPVFKGKVTINGDPQGSSAALNSIFMVNLALGGTLDDISPAVAWFKKLKDVGNFINVNPTEATIASGQTPVVMDNGYISAGIAKNFAKAGKTWKMFTPASLGSTYNSAISAWAPHPACARLWMEFTLGEEGAGVWAVGGATPTLWIWMVKTKRAPAAGLAAIGNSKKSPLKATSDQSTKARAYLKTAWPAAVGTN
;
A
#
# COMPACT_ATOMS: atom_id res chain seq x y z
N MET A 1 -92.27 18.86 -27.96
CA MET A 1 -92.49 17.52 -27.35
C MET A 1 -91.17 16.88 -27.00
N LYS A 2 -91.09 16.33 -25.85
CA LYS A 2 -90.06 15.46 -25.24
C LYS A 2 -89.02 16.13 -24.35
N PHE A 3 -89.16 15.79 -23.14
CA PHE A 3 -88.45 16.14 -21.92
C PHE A 3 -86.98 15.66 -21.88
N SER A 4 -86.09 16.47 -21.38
CA SER A 4 -84.77 16.03 -20.96
C SER A 4 -84.69 16.03 -19.44
N LYS A 5 -84.29 14.90 -18.87
CA LYS A 5 -84.08 14.70 -17.44
C LYS A 5 -82.72 15.22 -17.02
N LEU A 6 -82.70 16.13 -16.04
CA LEU A 6 -81.46 16.50 -15.30
C LEU A 6 -81.05 15.36 -14.38
N ALA A 7 -79.83 14.87 -14.55
CA ALA A 7 -79.18 14.03 -13.56
C ALA A 7 -78.29 14.90 -12.66
N LYS A 8 -78.56 14.86 -11.36
CA LYS A 8 -77.72 15.52 -10.33
C LYS A 8 -76.51 14.61 -10.05
N VAL A 9 -75.34 15.11 -10.31
CA VAL A 9 -74.06 14.45 -9.89
C VAL A 9 -73.67 15.01 -8.52
N ALA A 10 -73.66 14.15 -7.53
CA ALA A 10 -73.13 14.45 -6.21
C ALA A 10 -71.59 14.27 -6.20
N VAL A 11 -70.86 15.36 -6.02
CA VAL A 11 -69.39 15.31 -5.84
C VAL A 11 -69.12 15.02 -4.40
N VAL A 12 -68.60 13.82 -4.10
CA VAL A 12 -68.05 13.45 -2.81
C VAL A 12 -66.56 13.89 -2.78
N ALA A 13 -66.27 14.94 -2.03
CA ALA A 13 -64.88 15.35 -1.81
C ALA A 13 -64.28 14.48 -0.69
N THR A 14 -63.40 13.52 -1.10
CA THR A 14 -62.54 12.78 -0.15
C THR A 14 -61.37 13.65 0.22
N VAL A 15 -61.31 14.12 1.45
CA VAL A 15 -60.17 14.79 2.04
C VAL A 15 -59.17 13.71 2.46
N SER A 16 -58.11 13.51 1.66
CA SER A 16 -56.98 12.66 2.03
C SER A 16 -56.07 13.44 2.98
N VAL A 17 -56.11 13.12 4.27
CA VAL A 17 -55.15 13.60 5.25
C VAL A 17 -53.86 12.80 5.03
N ALA A 18 -52.87 13.39 4.38
CA ALA A 18 -51.52 12.83 4.29
C ALA A 18 -50.86 12.94 5.66
N LEU A 19 -50.78 11.83 6.40
CA LEU A 19 -49.93 11.71 7.57
C LEU A 19 -48.46 11.82 7.09
N VAL A 20 -47.85 12.99 7.24
CA VAL A 20 -46.41 13.18 7.16
C VAL A 20 -45.83 12.54 8.42
N VAL A 21 -45.39 11.29 8.31
CA VAL A 21 -44.55 10.66 9.32
C VAL A 21 -43.15 11.30 9.14
N PRO A 22 -42.64 12.05 10.15
CA PRO A 22 -41.30 12.52 10.12
C PRO A 22 -40.41 11.27 10.18
N THR A 23 -39.72 10.95 9.07
CA THR A 23 -38.59 10.03 9.11
C THR A 23 -37.52 10.70 9.97
N LEU A 24 -37.49 10.35 11.25
CA LEU A 24 -36.34 10.57 12.12
C LEU A 24 -35.20 9.77 11.48
N THR A 25 -34.39 10.43 10.66
CA THR A 25 -33.04 9.97 10.36
C THR A 25 -32.30 9.98 11.69
N SER A 26 -32.33 8.85 12.40
CA SER A 26 -31.42 8.60 13.50
C SER A 26 -30.02 8.76 12.94
N ALA A 27 -29.37 9.88 13.26
CA ALA A 27 -27.93 9.97 13.16
C ALA A 27 -27.40 8.83 14.04
N THR A 28 -27.05 7.71 13.44
CA THR A 28 -26.42 6.58 14.13
C THR A 28 -25.16 7.16 14.76
N ALA A 29 -25.12 7.23 16.10
CA ALA A 29 -23.92 7.66 16.82
C ALA A 29 -22.77 6.81 16.29
N ALA A 30 -21.68 7.46 15.87
CA ALA A 30 -20.52 6.76 15.31
C ALA A 30 -20.15 5.62 16.26
N SER A 31 -20.04 4.41 15.75
CA SER A 31 -19.66 3.23 16.54
C SER A 31 -18.41 3.56 17.35
N LYS A 32 -18.37 3.18 18.64
CA LYS A 32 -17.18 3.34 19.48
C LYS A 32 -15.90 2.79 18.80
N PHE A 33 -16.06 1.82 17.92
CA PHE A 33 -14.96 1.25 17.15
C PHE A 33 -14.44 2.21 16.06
N ALA A 34 -15.30 3.04 15.49
CA ALA A 34 -14.89 4.06 14.52
C ALA A 34 -14.05 5.18 15.15
N THR A 35 -14.28 5.49 16.42
CA THR A 35 -13.60 6.57 17.15
C THR A 35 -12.50 6.10 18.11
N ALA A 36 -12.38 4.80 18.36
CA ALA A 36 -11.35 4.26 19.22
C ALA A 36 -9.94 4.55 18.68
N THR A 37 -9.09 5.15 19.49
CA THR A 37 -7.68 5.47 19.16
C THR A 37 -6.69 4.45 19.74
N SER A 38 -7.20 3.38 20.38
CA SER A 38 -6.42 2.26 20.90
C SER A 38 -7.30 1.01 21.13
N ALA A 39 -6.68 -0.16 21.22
CA ALA A 39 -7.39 -1.39 21.54
C ALA A 39 -8.15 -1.32 22.89
N SER A 40 -7.59 -0.66 23.90
CA SER A 40 -8.23 -0.54 25.22
C SER A 40 -9.58 0.19 25.16
N GLN A 41 -9.71 1.23 24.36
CA GLN A 41 -10.97 1.94 24.13
C GLN A 41 -12.01 1.10 23.39
N ALA A 42 -11.55 0.11 22.59
CA ALA A 42 -12.41 -0.82 21.87
C ALA A 42 -12.76 -2.09 22.69
N GLY A 43 -12.39 -2.18 23.96
CA GLY A 43 -12.60 -3.38 24.78
C GLY A 43 -11.51 -4.43 24.61
N GLY A 44 -10.29 -4.02 24.24
CA GLY A 44 -9.14 -4.88 23.99
C GLY A 44 -9.23 -5.64 22.67
N LEU A 45 -8.27 -6.55 22.44
CA LEU A 45 -8.30 -7.41 21.25
C LEU A 45 -9.55 -8.27 21.17
N ALA A 46 -10.05 -8.75 22.31
CA ALA A 46 -11.27 -9.56 22.34
C ALA A 46 -12.50 -8.76 21.88
N GLY A 47 -12.61 -7.48 22.31
CA GLY A 47 -13.68 -6.59 21.88
C GLY A 47 -13.60 -6.29 20.37
N LEU A 48 -12.39 -6.01 19.86
CA LEU A 48 -12.16 -5.81 18.42
C LEU A 48 -12.52 -7.06 17.62
N ALA A 49 -12.06 -8.26 18.05
CA ALA A 49 -12.32 -9.50 17.34
C ALA A 49 -13.81 -9.87 17.34
N ALA A 50 -14.51 -9.67 18.46
CA ALA A 50 -15.95 -9.93 18.54
C ALA A 50 -16.76 -9.01 17.62
N GLU A 51 -16.40 -7.74 17.54
CA GLU A 51 -17.09 -6.80 16.64
C GLU A 51 -16.70 -7.01 15.17
N CYS A 52 -15.42 -7.21 14.85
CA CYS A 52 -14.98 -7.54 13.50
C CYS A 52 -15.69 -8.78 12.96
N LYS A 53 -15.94 -9.80 13.81
CA LYS A 53 -16.73 -10.97 13.42
C LYS A 53 -18.18 -10.62 13.07
N LYS A 54 -18.77 -9.59 13.69
CA LYS A 54 -20.11 -9.09 13.32
C LYS A 54 -20.08 -8.24 12.05
N GLU A 55 -19.04 -7.42 11.87
CA GLU A 55 -18.80 -6.70 10.62
C GLU A 55 -18.61 -7.69 9.45
N GLY A 56 -18.01 -8.86 9.72
CA GLY A 56 -17.90 -10.02 8.83
C GLY A 56 -16.89 -9.87 7.70
N GLN A 57 -16.35 -8.66 7.49
CA GLN A 57 -15.48 -8.34 6.35
C GLN A 57 -14.43 -7.30 6.72
N LEU A 58 -13.29 -7.37 6.04
CA LEU A 58 -12.25 -6.34 5.95
C LEU A 58 -11.99 -6.05 4.48
N ASN A 59 -11.96 -4.79 4.09
CA ASN A 59 -11.58 -4.36 2.74
C ASN A 59 -10.13 -3.89 2.74
N VAL A 60 -9.28 -4.61 2.03
CA VAL A 60 -7.89 -4.21 1.77
C VAL A 60 -7.73 -3.77 0.32
N ILE A 61 -6.69 -3.00 0.04
CA ILE A 61 -6.38 -2.51 -1.31
C ILE A 61 -4.87 -2.50 -1.51
N ALA A 62 -4.43 -2.72 -2.75
CA ALA A 62 -3.02 -2.66 -3.17
C ALA A 62 -2.09 -3.60 -2.37
N LEU A 63 -2.57 -4.82 -2.06
CA LEU A 63 -1.82 -5.85 -1.34
C LEU A 63 -1.62 -7.11 -2.21
N PRO A 64 -0.73 -7.09 -3.23
CA PRO A 64 -0.47 -8.29 -4.03
C PRO A 64 0.13 -9.39 -3.15
N HIS A 65 -0.29 -10.64 -3.36
CA HIS A 65 0.08 -11.77 -2.50
C HIS A 65 1.60 -12.01 -2.43
N TYR A 66 2.34 -11.75 -3.52
CA TYR A 66 3.80 -11.91 -3.56
C TYR A 66 4.56 -10.75 -2.92
N TRP A 67 3.91 -9.64 -2.61
CA TRP A 67 4.51 -8.45 -2.04
C TRP A 67 4.62 -8.59 -0.52
N ALA A 68 5.84 -8.55 0.04
CA ALA A 68 6.10 -8.67 1.48
C ALA A 68 5.33 -9.81 2.17
N ASN A 69 4.96 -10.85 1.43
CA ASN A 69 4.21 -12.03 1.90
C ASN A 69 2.77 -11.72 2.32
N TYR A 70 2.10 -10.73 1.66
CA TYR A 70 0.72 -10.38 2.00
C TYR A 70 -0.29 -11.52 1.77
N GLY A 71 -0.03 -12.45 0.86
CA GLY A 71 -0.87 -13.65 0.72
C GLY A 71 -0.99 -14.42 2.02
N ASP A 72 0.15 -14.77 2.64
CA ASP A 72 0.16 -15.44 3.95
C ASP A 72 -0.42 -14.56 5.07
N MET A 73 -0.21 -13.24 4.99
CA MET A 73 -0.77 -12.28 5.97
C MET A 73 -2.29 -12.32 5.98
N ILE A 74 -2.89 -12.22 4.80
CA ILE A 74 -4.34 -12.25 4.59
C ILE A 74 -4.92 -13.59 5.02
N ASP A 75 -4.29 -14.69 4.61
CA ASP A 75 -4.78 -16.04 4.95
C ASP A 75 -4.72 -16.33 6.45
N LYS A 76 -3.64 -15.90 7.13
CA LYS A 76 -3.54 -16.03 8.59
C LYS A 76 -4.58 -15.17 9.31
N PHE A 77 -4.84 -13.94 8.84
CA PHE A 77 -5.87 -13.09 9.43
C PHE A 77 -7.27 -13.72 9.27
N LYS A 78 -7.60 -14.20 8.06
CA LYS A 78 -8.85 -14.92 7.78
C LYS A 78 -9.02 -16.13 8.66
N ALA A 79 -7.99 -16.97 8.74
CA ALA A 79 -8.01 -18.20 9.55
C ALA A 79 -8.18 -17.91 11.05
N LYS A 80 -7.51 -16.87 11.55
CA LYS A 80 -7.52 -16.52 12.97
C LYS A 80 -8.84 -15.90 13.44
N TYR A 81 -9.46 -15.06 12.63
CA TYR A 81 -10.61 -14.26 13.04
C TYR A 81 -11.93 -14.70 12.40
N GLY A 82 -11.88 -15.56 11.38
CA GLY A 82 -13.08 -16.10 10.73
C GLY A 82 -13.88 -15.04 9.97
N VAL A 83 -13.20 -14.06 9.35
CA VAL A 83 -13.81 -12.98 8.58
C VAL A 83 -13.37 -13.03 7.12
N LYS A 84 -14.22 -12.50 6.22
CA LYS A 84 -13.85 -12.30 4.82
C LYS A 84 -12.83 -11.17 4.71
N VAL A 85 -11.84 -11.31 3.84
CA VAL A 85 -11.01 -10.20 3.37
C VAL A 85 -11.34 -9.97 1.90
N ASP A 86 -11.75 -8.75 1.57
CA ASP A 86 -12.02 -8.30 0.20
C ASP A 86 -10.81 -7.54 -0.31
N GLU A 87 -10.24 -8.03 -1.40
CA GLU A 87 -8.97 -7.57 -1.93
C GLU A 87 -9.22 -6.77 -3.22
N ALA A 88 -9.08 -5.45 -3.15
CA ALA A 88 -9.28 -4.57 -4.29
C ALA A 88 -7.94 -4.14 -4.89
N ASP A 89 -7.90 -4.01 -6.21
CA ASP A 89 -6.77 -3.43 -6.97
C ASP A 89 -5.39 -3.82 -6.42
N PRO A 90 -5.03 -5.11 -6.45
CA PRO A 90 -3.81 -5.58 -5.79
C PRO A 90 -2.54 -4.91 -6.32
N GLU A 91 -2.51 -4.45 -7.56
CA GLU A 91 -1.36 -3.79 -8.19
C GLU A 91 -1.45 -2.25 -8.14
N GLY A 92 -2.39 -1.71 -7.37
CA GLY A 92 -2.57 -0.26 -7.19
C GLY A 92 -1.38 0.42 -6.53
N SER A 93 -1.19 1.69 -6.83
CA SER A 93 -0.19 2.53 -6.18
C SER A 93 -0.72 3.11 -4.87
N SER A 94 0.19 3.63 -4.02
CA SER A 94 -0.21 4.33 -2.79
C SER A 94 -1.18 5.50 -3.02
N GLN A 95 -1.13 6.16 -4.19
CA GLN A 95 -2.08 7.22 -4.52
C GLN A 95 -3.44 6.63 -4.92
N ASP A 96 -3.47 5.49 -5.63
CA ASP A 96 -4.72 4.83 -6.03
C ASP A 96 -5.52 4.36 -4.81
N GLU A 97 -4.85 3.95 -3.72
CA GLU A 97 -5.50 3.61 -2.45
C GLU A 97 -6.29 4.79 -1.89
N ILE A 98 -5.68 5.98 -1.86
CA ILE A 98 -6.31 7.21 -1.37
C ILE A 98 -7.45 7.64 -2.30
N ASP A 99 -7.24 7.56 -3.61
CA ASP A 99 -8.24 7.94 -4.61
C ASP A 99 -9.45 6.99 -4.57
N ALA A 100 -9.22 5.69 -4.34
CA ALA A 100 -10.28 4.71 -4.13
C ALA A 100 -11.10 5.03 -2.87
N ALA A 101 -10.45 5.35 -1.75
CA ALA A 101 -11.13 5.72 -0.51
C ALA A 101 -11.98 6.98 -0.68
N ASN A 102 -11.47 8.01 -1.36
CA ASN A 102 -12.21 9.23 -1.66
C ASN A 102 -13.43 8.96 -2.55
N ARG A 103 -13.23 8.18 -3.62
CA ARG A 103 -14.30 7.84 -4.59
C ARG A 103 -15.39 6.97 -3.97
N LEU A 104 -15.03 6.05 -3.07
CA LEU A 104 -15.93 5.06 -2.48
C LEU A 104 -16.43 5.47 -1.09
N LYS A 105 -16.10 6.67 -0.63
CA LYS A 105 -16.53 7.21 0.67
C LYS A 105 -18.02 7.01 0.92
N GLY A 106 -18.37 6.48 2.08
CA GLY A 106 -19.75 6.21 2.49
C GLY A 106 -20.37 4.95 1.87
N THR A 107 -19.61 4.17 1.13
CA THR A 107 -20.03 2.85 0.62
C THR A 107 -19.37 1.72 1.40
N ASN A 108 -19.99 0.53 1.40
CA ASN A 108 -19.42 -0.67 2.01
C ASN A 108 -18.21 -1.24 1.23
N ARG A 109 -17.83 -0.63 0.12
CA ARG A 109 -16.69 -1.01 -0.73
C ARG A 109 -15.47 -0.12 -0.53
N SER A 110 -15.57 0.91 0.32
CA SER A 110 -14.43 1.76 0.65
C SER A 110 -13.32 0.93 1.30
N PRO A 111 -12.04 1.18 1.00
CA PRO A 111 -10.94 0.56 1.74
C PRO A 111 -11.04 0.85 3.24
N ASP A 112 -10.81 -0.16 4.07
CA ASP A 112 -10.74 -0.03 5.52
C ASP A 112 -9.34 0.41 5.98
N VAL A 113 -8.31 -0.07 5.28
CA VAL A 113 -6.91 0.13 5.64
C VAL A 113 -6.07 0.42 4.41
N PHE A 114 -4.92 1.04 4.62
CA PHE A 114 -3.94 1.42 3.62
C PHE A 114 -2.56 0.84 3.96
N ASP A 115 -1.77 0.55 2.90
CA ASP A 115 -0.35 0.20 2.98
C ASP A 115 0.46 1.13 2.06
N ILE A 116 0.70 2.34 2.52
CA ILE A 116 1.19 3.46 1.70
C ILE A 116 2.63 3.84 1.99
N GLY A 117 3.35 4.19 0.95
CA GLY A 117 4.72 4.72 1.06
C GLY A 117 4.74 6.08 1.78
N LEU A 118 5.88 6.39 2.41
CA LEU A 118 6.05 7.58 3.26
C LEU A 118 5.65 8.89 2.58
N ALA A 119 5.99 9.05 1.30
CA ALA A 119 5.68 10.28 0.56
C ALA A 119 4.17 10.54 0.44
N VAL A 120 3.36 9.49 0.29
CA VAL A 120 1.89 9.62 0.26
C VAL A 120 1.35 9.76 1.68
N ALA A 121 1.81 8.95 2.64
CA ALA A 121 1.41 9.05 4.03
C ALA A 121 1.58 10.47 4.59
N SER A 122 2.75 11.08 4.36
CA SER A 122 3.05 12.44 4.81
C SER A 122 2.19 13.51 4.14
N LYS A 123 1.87 13.35 2.84
CA LYS A 123 1.01 14.27 2.10
C LYS A 123 -0.40 14.36 2.69
N TYR A 124 -0.91 13.26 3.21
CA TYR A 124 -2.27 13.17 3.75
C TYR A 124 -2.35 13.25 5.28
N LEU A 125 -1.21 13.39 5.98
CA LEU A 125 -1.17 13.63 7.42
C LEU A 125 -1.89 14.93 7.78
N GLY A 126 -2.78 14.89 8.77
CA GLY A 126 -3.55 16.04 9.25
C GLY A 126 -4.69 16.48 8.32
N THR A 127 -4.99 15.74 7.24
CA THR A 127 -6.06 16.10 6.30
C THR A 127 -7.41 15.48 6.62
N GLY A 128 -7.48 14.61 7.66
CA GLY A 128 -8.68 13.85 7.99
C GLY A 128 -8.89 12.62 7.10
N THR A 129 -7.89 12.21 6.34
CA THR A 129 -7.94 11.00 5.52
C THR A 129 -7.76 9.73 6.36
N PHE A 130 -6.98 9.83 7.44
CA PHE A 130 -6.64 8.71 8.30
C PHE A 130 -7.31 8.81 9.67
N ALA A 131 -7.78 7.69 10.20
CA ALA A 131 -8.26 7.59 11.58
C ALA A 131 -7.07 7.34 12.52
N PRO A 132 -6.84 8.18 13.55
CA PRO A 132 -5.76 7.98 14.51
C PRO A 132 -5.92 6.66 15.28
N TYR A 133 -4.84 5.84 15.34
CA TYR A 133 -4.87 4.60 16.11
C TYR A 133 -3.48 4.17 16.56
N LYS A 134 -3.27 4.05 17.87
CA LYS A 134 -2.06 3.52 18.49
C LYS A 134 -2.22 2.04 18.77
N VAL A 135 -1.56 1.21 17.97
CA VAL A 135 -1.47 -0.24 18.24
C VAL A 135 -0.72 -0.52 19.54
N ARG A 136 -0.95 -1.66 20.17
CA ARG A 136 -0.31 -2.04 21.45
C ARG A 136 1.21 -2.05 21.38
N THR A 137 1.80 -2.32 20.23
CA THR A 137 3.23 -2.32 19.98
C THR A 137 3.78 -0.97 19.50
N TRP A 138 2.95 0.07 19.42
CA TRP A 138 3.28 1.36 18.79
C TRP A 138 4.62 1.95 19.25
N ALA A 139 4.88 1.97 20.55
CA ALA A 139 6.14 2.52 21.09
C ALA A 139 7.40 1.70 20.72
N ASN A 140 7.23 0.46 20.26
CA ASN A 140 8.31 -0.45 19.87
C ASN A 140 8.52 -0.51 18.35
N ASN A 141 7.58 0.05 17.56
CA ASN A 141 7.73 0.18 16.13
C ASN A 141 8.65 1.37 15.80
N LEU A 142 9.72 1.10 15.07
CA LEU A 142 10.71 2.11 14.69
C LEU A 142 10.05 3.23 13.88
N GLY A 143 10.24 4.49 14.29
CA GLY A 143 9.68 5.67 13.64
C GLY A 143 8.21 5.97 14.00
N ALA A 144 7.52 5.12 14.75
CA ALA A 144 6.12 5.39 15.14
C ALA A 144 5.97 6.66 15.97
N THR A 145 6.93 6.94 16.87
CA THR A 145 6.94 8.14 17.71
C THR A 145 7.18 9.44 16.93
N GLU A 146 7.65 9.36 15.69
CA GLU A 146 7.78 10.51 14.79
C GLU A 146 6.40 10.96 14.25
N VAL A 147 5.34 10.16 14.44
CA VAL A 147 3.95 10.45 14.07
C VAL A 147 3.08 10.45 15.34
N PRO A 148 3.16 11.48 16.19
CA PRO A 148 2.50 11.49 17.51
C PRO A 148 0.97 11.43 17.42
N SER A 149 0.36 11.90 16.30
CA SER A 149 -1.07 11.75 16.02
C SER A 149 -1.49 10.30 15.81
N ALA A 150 -0.55 9.40 15.48
CA ALA A 150 -0.79 8.01 15.11
C ALA A 150 -1.84 7.83 13.98
N GLU A 151 -1.93 8.80 13.07
CA GLU A 151 -2.75 8.71 11.87
C GLU A 151 -2.22 7.64 10.91
N TYR A 152 -0.92 7.38 10.94
CA TYR A 152 -0.31 6.18 10.35
C TYR A 152 0.80 5.65 11.24
N THR A 153 1.15 4.39 11.06
CA THR A 153 2.26 3.74 11.76
C THR A 153 3.21 3.12 10.73
N PRO A 154 4.51 3.46 10.76
CA PRO A 154 5.49 2.74 9.94
C PRO A 154 5.42 1.24 10.21
N ASN A 155 5.35 0.44 9.15
CA ASN A 155 5.10 -0.99 9.26
C ASN A 155 6.32 -1.86 8.92
N TYR A 156 6.90 -1.67 7.74
CA TYR A 156 8.12 -2.38 7.34
C TYR A 156 8.99 -1.52 6.43
N THR A 157 10.24 -1.94 6.29
CA THR A 157 11.22 -1.35 5.39
C THR A 157 11.75 -2.38 4.41
N GLY A 158 12.19 -1.93 3.26
CA GLY A 158 12.93 -2.70 2.29
C GLY A 158 14.16 -1.95 1.80
N THR A 159 15.02 -2.63 1.08
CA THR A 159 16.10 -2.02 0.32
C THR A 159 15.71 -2.03 -1.16
N MET A 160 15.87 -0.90 -1.83
CA MET A 160 15.62 -0.82 -3.28
C MET A 160 16.62 -1.69 -4.05
N THR A 161 16.15 -2.40 -5.06
CA THR A 161 16.93 -3.31 -5.90
C THR A 161 16.52 -3.22 -7.36
N ILE A 162 17.36 -3.77 -8.23
CA ILE A 162 17.03 -4.11 -9.61
C ILE A 162 16.88 -5.63 -9.65
N GLY A 163 15.63 -6.10 -9.72
CA GLY A 163 15.32 -7.51 -9.92
C GLY A 163 15.27 -7.85 -11.40
N TYR A 164 15.76 -9.04 -11.81
CA TYR A 164 15.77 -9.41 -13.21
C TYR A 164 15.78 -10.92 -13.45
N ASP A 165 15.22 -11.33 -14.59
CA ASP A 165 15.31 -12.69 -15.11
C ASP A 165 16.80 -13.01 -15.46
N ALA A 166 17.36 -14.04 -14.83
CA ALA A 166 18.75 -14.43 -14.98
C ALA A 166 19.11 -14.87 -16.41
N SER A 167 18.14 -15.22 -17.25
CA SER A 167 18.35 -15.56 -18.66
C SER A 167 18.89 -14.37 -19.50
N LEU A 168 18.70 -13.14 -19.01
CA LEU A 168 19.22 -11.91 -19.63
C LEU A 168 20.72 -11.67 -19.37
N GLY A 169 21.36 -12.52 -18.58
CA GLY A 169 22.78 -12.43 -18.22
C GLY A 169 22.99 -11.91 -16.80
N THR A 170 24.06 -11.17 -16.57
CA THR A 170 24.43 -10.65 -15.26
C THR A 170 24.51 -9.12 -15.29
N ILE A 171 23.83 -8.48 -14.33
CA ILE A 171 23.87 -7.04 -14.09
C ILE A 171 24.80 -6.80 -12.90
N THR A 172 25.82 -5.97 -13.08
CA THR A 172 26.81 -5.60 -12.05
C THR A 172 26.93 -4.09 -11.85
N LYS A 173 26.42 -3.30 -12.79
CA LYS A 173 26.38 -1.84 -12.74
C LYS A 173 25.19 -1.31 -13.55
N LEU A 174 24.78 -0.06 -13.31
CA LEU A 174 23.66 0.56 -14.00
C LEU A 174 23.79 0.56 -15.53
N ASP A 175 24.99 0.83 -16.03
CA ASP A 175 25.25 0.90 -17.47
C ASP A 175 25.12 -0.45 -18.20
N ASP A 176 25.09 -1.57 -17.48
CA ASP A 176 24.75 -2.85 -18.08
C ASP A 176 23.34 -2.83 -18.67
N LEU A 177 22.41 -2.07 -18.08
CA LEU A 177 21.04 -1.91 -18.56
C LEU A 177 20.92 -1.15 -19.89
N LEU A 178 21.97 -0.46 -20.33
CA LEU A 178 22.02 0.22 -21.63
C LEU A 178 22.34 -0.74 -22.78
N LYS A 179 22.70 -2.01 -22.49
CA LYS A 179 23.04 -3.01 -23.52
C LYS A 179 21.81 -3.44 -24.33
N PRO A 180 21.97 -3.82 -25.62
CA PRO A 180 20.85 -4.19 -26.50
C PRO A 180 19.98 -5.35 -26.02
N VAL A 181 20.53 -6.27 -25.18
CA VAL A 181 19.78 -7.42 -24.63
C VAL A 181 18.58 -6.96 -23.77
N PHE A 182 18.62 -5.75 -23.23
CA PHE A 182 17.57 -5.16 -22.40
C PHE A 182 16.53 -4.32 -23.18
N LYS A 183 16.59 -4.32 -24.52
CA LYS A 183 15.65 -3.54 -25.35
C LYS A 183 14.21 -3.89 -25.03
N GLY A 184 13.40 -2.87 -24.63
CA GLY A 184 12.00 -2.99 -24.27
C GLY A 184 11.74 -3.83 -23.02
N LYS A 185 12.66 -3.87 -22.03
CA LYS A 185 12.57 -4.81 -20.90
C LYS A 185 12.70 -4.19 -19.50
N VAL A 186 13.13 -2.95 -19.38
CA VAL A 186 13.41 -2.31 -18.08
C VAL A 186 12.26 -1.39 -17.69
N THR A 187 11.74 -1.55 -16.49
CA THR A 187 10.67 -0.73 -15.94
C THR A 187 10.90 -0.38 -14.47
N ILE A 188 10.15 0.61 -13.99
CA ILE A 188 9.97 0.93 -12.57
C ILE A 188 8.52 0.63 -12.17
N ASN A 189 8.24 0.48 -10.89
CA ASN A 189 6.90 0.12 -10.40
C ASN A 189 6.01 1.36 -10.28
N GLY A 190 5.33 1.71 -11.38
CA GLY A 190 4.34 2.78 -11.49
C GLY A 190 4.90 4.15 -11.88
N ASP A 191 4.02 5.16 -11.85
CA ASP A 191 4.37 6.55 -12.07
C ASP A 191 4.99 7.15 -10.79
N PRO A 192 6.17 7.80 -10.86
CA PRO A 192 6.80 8.41 -9.67
C PRO A 192 5.99 9.56 -9.04
N GLN A 193 4.95 10.07 -9.69
CA GLN A 193 4.02 11.03 -9.10
C GLN A 193 3.08 10.36 -8.08
N GLY A 194 2.62 9.13 -8.33
CA GLY A 194 1.71 8.37 -7.47
C GLY A 194 2.40 7.24 -6.69
N SER A 195 3.39 6.58 -7.31
CA SER A 195 4.08 5.43 -6.72
C SER A 195 5.29 5.83 -5.89
N SER A 196 5.32 5.39 -4.63
CA SER A 196 6.50 5.54 -3.78
C SER A 196 7.64 4.60 -4.19
N ALA A 197 7.33 3.43 -4.74
CA ALA A 197 8.32 2.49 -5.25
C ALA A 197 9.04 3.07 -6.47
N ALA A 198 8.30 3.65 -7.42
CA ALA A 198 8.87 4.32 -8.59
C ALA A 198 9.77 5.52 -8.20
N LEU A 199 9.31 6.37 -7.26
CA LEU A 199 10.12 7.49 -6.76
C LEU A 199 11.42 7.00 -6.11
N ASN A 200 11.34 5.97 -5.28
CA ASN A 200 12.52 5.38 -4.63
C ASN A 200 13.48 4.72 -5.64
N SER A 201 12.97 4.19 -6.76
CA SER A 201 13.81 3.69 -7.86
C SER A 201 14.66 4.81 -8.47
N ILE A 202 14.08 6.00 -8.63
CA ILE A 202 14.82 7.18 -9.13
C ILE A 202 15.88 7.62 -8.10
N PHE A 203 15.54 7.68 -6.81
CA PHE A 203 16.52 7.98 -5.76
C PHE A 203 17.65 6.95 -5.71
N MET A 204 17.34 5.66 -5.83
CA MET A 204 18.35 4.59 -5.86
C MET A 204 19.34 4.77 -7.02
N VAL A 205 18.80 5.00 -8.23
CA VAL A 205 19.64 5.24 -9.42
C VAL A 205 20.48 6.49 -9.21
N ASN A 206 19.93 7.55 -8.65
CA ASN A 206 20.67 8.80 -8.40
C ASN A 206 21.84 8.60 -7.43
N LEU A 207 21.63 7.89 -6.34
CA LEU A 207 22.70 7.54 -5.40
C LEU A 207 23.76 6.65 -6.04
N ALA A 208 23.38 5.70 -6.89
CA ALA A 208 24.30 4.83 -7.61
C ALA A 208 25.17 5.58 -8.63
N LEU A 209 24.70 6.73 -9.12
CA LEU A 209 25.45 7.66 -9.97
C LEU A 209 26.33 8.64 -9.19
N GLY A 210 26.36 8.54 -7.84
CA GLY A 210 27.10 9.45 -6.97
C GLY A 210 26.37 10.75 -6.64
N GLY A 211 25.07 10.85 -6.99
CA GLY A 211 24.20 11.98 -6.65
C GLY A 211 23.73 11.97 -5.21
N THR A 212 22.85 12.91 -4.85
CA THR A 212 22.27 13.08 -3.52
C THR A 212 20.75 12.93 -3.53
N LEU A 213 20.10 12.89 -2.36
CA LEU A 213 18.62 12.85 -2.29
C LEU A 213 17.98 14.23 -2.53
N ASP A 214 18.77 15.31 -2.61
CA ASP A 214 18.29 16.69 -2.80
C ASP A 214 18.24 17.13 -4.27
N ASP A 215 19.03 16.47 -5.13
CA ASP A 215 19.04 16.69 -6.58
C ASP A 215 19.04 15.35 -7.29
N ILE A 216 17.95 15.05 -7.99
CA ILE A 216 17.73 13.79 -8.73
C ILE A 216 17.88 13.97 -10.25
N SER A 217 18.35 15.14 -10.72
CA SER A 217 18.50 15.39 -12.14
C SER A 217 19.46 14.42 -12.86
N PRO A 218 20.55 13.92 -12.22
CA PRO A 218 21.39 12.90 -12.84
C PRO A 218 20.66 11.58 -13.13
N ALA A 219 19.78 11.14 -12.21
CA ALA A 219 18.96 9.94 -12.43
C ALA A 219 18.00 10.13 -13.61
N VAL A 220 17.31 11.26 -13.66
CA VAL A 220 16.38 11.57 -14.77
C VAL A 220 17.11 11.59 -16.11
N ALA A 221 18.33 12.16 -16.17
CA ALA A 221 19.16 12.13 -17.34
C ALA A 221 19.60 10.69 -17.73
N TRP A 222 19.87 9.84 -16.74
CA TRP A 222 20.19 8.42 -16.98
C TRP A 222 18.96 7.65 -17.50
N PHE A 223 17.76 7.86 -16.92
CA PHE A 223 16.53 7.27 -17.44
C PHE A 223 16.22 7.71 -18.87
N LYS A 224 16.54 8.97 -19.20
CA LYS A 224 16.43 9.45 -20.59
C LYS A 224 17.35 8.64 -21.52
N LYS A 225 18.62 8.41 -21.15
CA LYS A 225 19.53 7.55 -21.93
C LYS A 225 18.96 6.15 -22.10
N LEU A 226 18.42 5.56 -21.02
CA LEU A 226 17.81 4.24 -21.04
C LEU A 226 16.60 4.18 -21.99
N LYS A 227 15.82 5.25 -22.06
CA LYS A 227 14.71 5.42 -23.02
C LYS A 227 15.20 5.61 -24.44
N ASP A 228 16.21 6.46 -24.66
CA ASP A 228 16.76 6.76 -25.98
C ASP A 228 17.33 5.51 -26.67
N VAL A 229 17.97 4.58 -25.93
CA VAL A 229 18.41 3.29 -26.47
C VAL A 229 17.27 2.26 -26.60
N GLY A 230 16.04 2.61 -26.22
CA GLY A 230 14.84 1.79 -26.34
C GLY A 230 14.70 0.70 -25.28
N ASN A 231 15.45 0.77 -24.17
CA ASN A 231 15.44 -0.27 -23.13
C ASN A 231 14.37 -0.01 -22.05
N PHE A 232 14.04 1.26 -21.76
CA PHE A 232 13.00 1.63 -20.79
C PHE A 232 11.62 1.55 -21.41
N ILE A 233 10.68 0.95 -20.68
CA ILE A 233 9.25 0.88 -21.03
C ILE A 233 8.39 1.39 -19.89
N ASN A 234 7.32 2.11 -20.25
CA ASN A 234 6.28 2.58 -19.31
C ASN A 234 5.19 1.50 -19.18
N VAL A 235 5.56 0.33 -18.66
CA VAL A 235 4.61 -0.76 -18.36
C VAL A 235 4.71 -1.05 -16.88
N ASN A 236 3.57 -1.01 -16.19
CA ASN A 236 3.53 -1.35 -14.78
C ASN A 236 3.89 -2.84 -14.59
N PRO A 237 4.90 -3.18 -13.78
CA PRO A 237 5.27 -4.56 -13.53
C PRO A 237 4.21 -5.21 -12.63
N THR A 238 3.60 -6.26 -13.14
CA THR A 238 2.68 -7.13 -12.41
C THR A 238 3.25 -8.55 -12.39
N GLU A 239 2.72 -9.44 -11.55
CA GLU A 239 3.13 -10.84 -11.56
C GLU A 239 3.00 -11.44 -12.98
N ALA A 240 1.92 -11.11 -13.70
CA ALA A 240 1.67 -11.60 -15.05
C ALA A 240 2.67 -11.05 -16.07
N THR A 241 2.98 -9.74 -16.06
CA THR A 241 3.93 -9.13 -17.00
C THR A 241 5.37 -9.59 -16.75
N ILE A 242 5.70 -9.86 -15.50
CA ILE A 242 7.02 -10.41 -15.12
C ILE A 242 7.12 -11.88 -15.55
N ALA A 243 6.12 -12.70 -15.26
CA ALA A 243 6.10 -14.13 -15.61
C ALA A 243 6.13 -14.37 -17.12
N SER A 244 5.43 -13.52 -17.90
CA SER A 244 5.41 -13.56 -19.36
C SER A 244 6.69 -13.04 -20.02
N GLY A 245 7.56 -12.37 -19.26
CA GLY A 245 8.78 -11.73 -19.79
C GLY A 245 8.54 -10.39 -20.49
N GLN A 246 7.38 -9.77 -20.30
CA GLN A 246 7.11 -8.41 -20.76
C GLN A 246 7.90 -7.37 -19.95
N THR A 247 7.97 -7.57 -18.61
CA THR A 247 8.73 -6.71 -17.70
C THR A 247 9.78 -7.52 -16.92
N PRO A 248 10.78 -8.12 -17.60
CA PRO A 248 11.72 -9.05 -16.98
C PRO A 248 12.84 -8.36 -16.18
N VAL A 249 12.86 -7.03 -16.13
CA VAL A 249 13.78 -6.22 -15.30
C VAL A 249 12.99 -5.13 -14.62
N VAL A 250 12.93 -5.20 -13.29
CA VAL A 250 12.12 -4.30 -12.47
C VAL A 250 12.98 -3.64 -11.40
N MET A 251 12.89 -2.32 -11.29
CA MET A 251 13.47 -1.58 -10.17
C MET A 251 12.41 -1.41 -9.08
N ASP A 252 12.61 -2.09 -7.95
CA ASP A 252 11.65 -2.12 -6.85
C ASP A 252 12.29 -2.57 -5.53
N ASN A 253 11.49 -2.71 -4.50
CA ASN A 253 11.91 -3.21 -3.20
C ASN A 253 12.38 -4.67 -3.27
N GLY A 254 13.44 -4.99 -2.54
CA GLY A 254 14.04 -6.32 -2.53
C GLY A 254 13.09 -7.42 -2.05
N TYR A 255 12.12 -7.12 -1.16
CA TYR A 255 11.13 -8.09 -0.73
C TYR A 255 10.15 -8.48 -1.85
N ILE A 256 9.86 -7.57 -2.80
CA ILE A 256 9.09 -7.90 -4.02
C ILE A 256 9.91 -8.86 -4.88
N SER A 257 11.16 -8.53 -5.14
CA SER A 257 12.08 -9.42 -5.85
C SER A 257 12.23 -10.80 -5.18
N ALA A 258 12.18 -10.86 -3.85
CA ALA A 258 12.20 -12.14 -3.11
C ALA A 258 10.92 -12.97 -3.35
N GLY A 259 9.76 -12.32 -3.41
CA GLY A 259 8.49 -12.95 -3.78
C GLY A 259 8.50 -13.49 -5.21
N ILE A 260 8.95 -12.66 -6.16
CA ILE A 260 9.11 -13.04 -7.57
C ILE A 260 10.10 -14.22 -7.71
N ALA A 261 11.22 -14.20 -6.99
CA ALA A 261 12.20 -15.29 -7.03
C ALA A 261 11.59 -16.63 -6.62
N LYS A 262 10.71 -16.65 -5.61
CA LYS A 262 9.96 -17.86 -5.19
C LYS A 262 9.07 -18.38 -6.33
N ASN A 263 8.37 -17.50 -7.03
CA ASN A 263 7.47 -17.87 -8.13
C ASN A 263 8.27 -18.33 -9.36
N PHE A 264 9.39 -17.67 -9.66
CA PHE A 264 10.32 -18.11 -10.72
C PHE A 264 10.90 -19.50 -10.46
N ALA A 265 11.32 -19.76 -9.22
CA ALA A 265 11.85 -21.09 -8.84
C ALA A 265 10.80 -22.21 -9.03
N LYS A 266 9.51 -21.96 -8.71
CA LYS A 266 8.41 -22.92 -8.98
C LYS A 266 8.26 -23.21 -10.48
N ALA A 267 8.58 -22.23 -11.34
CA ALA A 267 8.54 -22.37 -12.80
C ALA A 267 9.87 -22.86 -13.41
N GLY A 268 10.85 -23.27 -12.59
CA GLY A 268 12.18 -23.71 -13.05
C GLY A 268 13.04 -22.57 -13.61
N LYS A 269 12.70 -21.31 -13.31
CA LYS A 269 13.42 -20.11 -13.73
C LYS A 269 14.21 -19.52 -12.56
N THR A 270 15.13 -18.61 -12.84
CA THR A 270 15.94 -17.93 -11.83
C THR A 270 15.71 -16.41 -11.93
N TRP A 271 15.30 -15.80 -10.82
CA TRP A 271 15.29 -14.35 -10.65
C TRP A 271 16.49 -13.92 -9.84
N LYS A 272 17.20 -12.89 -10.28
CA LYS A 272 18.36 -12.31 -9.58
C LYS A 272 18.07 -10.90 -9.12
N MET A 273 18.85 -10.43 -8.16
CA MET A 273 18.80 -9.06 -7.64
C MET A 273 20.18 -8.41 -7.72
N PHE A 274 20.20 -7.13 -8.07
CA PHE A 274 21.36 -6.25 -8.00
C PHE A 274 20.97 -5.01 -7.19
N THR A 275 21.79 -4.64 -6.22
CA THR A 275 21.58 -3.46 -5.34
C THR A 275 22.65 -2.43 -5.66
N PRO A 276 22.39 -1.46 -6.57
CA PRO A 276 23.39 -0.49 -7.01
C PRO A 276 23.74 0.54 -5.94
N ALA A 277 22.82 0.85 -5.06
CA ALA A 277 23.01 1.76 -3.93
C ALA A 277 22.14 1.33 -2.74
N SER A 278 22.59 1.59 -1.52
CA SER A 278 21.84 1.30 -0.31
C SER A 278 20.80 2.41 -0.06
N LEU A 279 19.59 2.21 -0.55
CA LEU A 279 18.43 3.07 -0.26
C LEU A 279 17.31 2.22 0.32
N GLY A 280 16.79 2.62 1.47
CA GLY A 280 15.61 2.03 2.08
C GLY A 280 14.33 2.71 1.63
N SER A 281 13.26 1.94 1.66
CA SER A 281 11.91 2.45 1.58
C SER A 281 11.17 2.09 2.87
N THR A 282 10.25 2.93 3.31
CA THR A 282 9.37 2.64 4.44
C THR A 282 7.94 2.73 3.96
N TYR A 283 7.17 1.69 4.24
CA TYR A 283 5.72 1.68 4.09
C TYR A 283 5.06 1.96 5.44
N ASN A 284 3.80 2.34 5.39
CA ASN A 284 3.04 2.78 6.55
C ASN A 284 1.64 2.21 6.48
N SER A 285 1.20 1.59 7.56
CA SER A 285 -0.18 1.19 7.71
C SER A 285 -1.01 2.33 8.28
N ALA A 286 -2.17 2.57 7.71
CA ALA A 286 -3.14 3.54 8.19
C ALA A 286 -4.56 2.98 8.12
N ILE A 287 -5.46 3.51 8.93
CA ILE A 287 -6.89 3.21 8.87
C ILE A 287 -7.57 4.32 8.09
N SER A 288 -8.43 3.99 7.15
CA SER A 288 -9.28 4.97 6.47
C SER A 288 -10.21 5.65 7.48
N ALA A 289 -10.29 6.98 7.44
CA ALA A 289 -11.26 7.72 8.25
C ALA A 289 -12.72 7.36 7.89
N TRP A 290 -12.91 6.72 6.75
CA TRP A 290 -14.22 6.31 6.21
C TRP A 290 -14.36 4.78 6.15
N ALA A 291 -13.56 4.06 6.93
CA ALA A 291 -13.58 2.61 7.00
C ALA A 291 -14.99 2.08 7.30
N PRO A 292 -15.62 1.30 6.40
CA PRO A 292 -16.94 0.72 6.65
C PRO A 292 -16.90 -0.37 7.73
N HIS A 293 -15.75 -0.99 7.97
CA HIS A 293 -15.54 -2.05 8.96
C HIS A 293 -14.49 -1.62 10.00
N PRO A 294 -14.82 -0.63 10.87
CA PRO A 294 -13.83 0.04 11.72
C PRO A 294 -13.21 -0.86 12.80
N ALA A 295 -13.88 -1.90 13.25
CA ALA A 295 -13.30 -2.86 14.19
C ALA A 295 -12.35 -3.81 13.48
N CYS A 296 -12.68 -4.31 12.28
CA CYS A 296 -11.80 -5.13 11.45
C CYS A 296 -10.54 -4.35 11.04
N ALA A 297 -10.69 -3.07 10.66
CA ALA A 297 -9.54 -2.20 10.35
C ALA A 297 -8.55 -2.12 11.52
N ARG A 298 -9.04 -1.87 12.75
CA ARG A 298 -8.20 -1.79 13.95
C ARG A 298 -7.59 -3.14 14.32
N LEU A 299 -8.35 -4.21 14.16
CA LEU A 299 -7.87 -5.57 14.41
C LEU A 299 -6.77 -5.97 13.41
N TRP A 300 -6.89 -5.55 12.15
CA TRP A 300 -5.85 -5.71 11.14
C TRP A 300 -4.56 -4.98 11.51
N MET A 301 -4.68 -3.72 11.98
CA MET A 301 -3.52 -2.98 12.47
C MET A 301 -2.83 -3.68 13.66
N GLU A 302 -3.61 -4.18 14.61
CA GLU A 302 -3.06 -4.93 15.77
C GLU A 302 -2.40 -6.26 15.35
N PHE A 303 -2.93 -6.91 14.33
CA PHE A 303 -2.39 -8.16 13.81
C PHE A 303 -1.10 -7.93 13.02
N THR A 304 -1.12 -7.03 12.04
CA THR A 304 0.00 -6.82 11.13
C THR A 304 1.20 -6.17 11.81
N LEU A 305 0.95 -5.17 12.68
CA LEU A 305 1.99 -4.45 13.43
C LEU A 305 2.38 -5.16 14.74
N GLY A 306 1.75 -6.29 15.06
CA GLY A 306 2.11 -7.17 16.16
C GLY A 306 3.20 -8.17 15.78
N GLU A 307 3.61 -9.00 16.75
CA GLU A 307 4.69 -9.97 16.57
C GLU A 307 4.40 -11.00 15.46
N GLU A 308 3.15 -11.43 15.34
CA GLU A 308 2.73 -12.44 14.35
C GLU A 308 2.85 -11.88 12.92
N GLY A 309 2.26 -10.72 12.65
CA GLY A 309 2.34 -10.07 11.34
C GLY A 309 3.76 -9.63 10.98
N ALA A 310 4.50 -9.09 11.96
CA ALA A 310 5.91 -8.78 11.77
C ALA A 310 6.73 -10.02 11.37
N GLY A 311 6.43 -11.19 11.96
CA GLY A 311 7.04 -12.47 11.57
C GLY A 311 6.71 -12.86 10.12
N VAL A 312 5.49 -12.62 9.66
CA VAL A 312 5.07 -12.89 8.27
C VAL A 312 5.82 -12.00 7.29
N TRP A 313 5.90 -10.70 7.54
CA TRP A 313 6.69 -9.77 6.71
C TRP A 313 8.17 -10.16 6.65
N ALA A 314 8.76 -10.53 7.80
CA ALA A 314 10.16 -10.95 7.85
C ALA A 314 10.44 -12.17 6.95
N VAL A 315 9.56 -13.18 6.98
CA VAL A 315 9.64 -14.36 6.09
C VAL A 315 9.51 -13.97 4.62
N GLY A 316 8.76 -12.91 4.33
CA GLY A 316 8.63 -12.30 3.00
C GLY A 316 9.84 -11.48 2.54
N GLY A 317 10.85 -11.29 3.41
CA GLY A 317 12.05 -10.51 3.08
C GLY A 317 11.93 -9.01 3.39
N ALA A 318 10.80 -8.55 3.91
CA ALA A 318 10.63 -7.18 4.40
C ALA A 318 11.09 -7.08 5.86
N THR A 319 11.70 -5.98 6.25
CA THR A 319 12.14 -5.76 7.63
C THR A 319 11.07 -4.99 8.40
N PRO A 320 10.31 -5.63 9.30
CA PRO A 320 9.28 -4.95 10.09
C PRO A 320 9.88 -3.86 10.99
N THR A 321 9.16 -2.78 11.20
CA THR A 321 9.60 -1.73 12.14
C THR A 321 9.69 -2.23 13.58
N LEU A 322 8.93 -3.27 13.92
CA LEU A 322 9.00 -3.98 15.20
C LEU A 322 10.24 -4.90 15.35
N TRP A 323 10.97 -5.16 14.25
CA TRP A 323 11.99 -6.22 14.18
C TRP A 323 13.13 -6.05 15.19
N ILE A 324 13.65 -4.84 15.34
CA ILE A 324 14.74 -4.55 16.28
C ILE A 324 14.35 -4.92 17.72
N TRP A 325 13.11 -4.57 18.10
CA TRP A 325 12.59 -4.93 19.41
C TRP A 325 12.39 -6.45 19.55
N MET A 326 11.86 -7.12 18.52
CA MET A 326 11.68 -8.59 18.53
C MET A 326 13.01 -9.33 18.66
N VAL A 327 14.04 -8.92 17.94
CA VAL A 327 15.38 -9.50 18.04
C VAL A 327 15.98 -9.26 19.43
N LYS A 328 15.90 -8.02 19.94
CA LYS A 328 16.42 -7.66 21.25
C LYS A 328 15.75 -8.43 22.39
N THR A 329 14.46 -8.69 22.28
CA THR A 329 13.65 -9.42 23.28
C THR A 329 13.57 -10.93 23.03
N LYS A 330 14.31 -11.45 22.03
CA LYS A 330 14.32 -12.87 21.62
C LYS A 330 12.94 -13.40 21.18
N ARG A 331 12.12 -12.56 20.58
CA ARG A 331 10.78 -12.86 20.06
C ARG A 331 10.74 -13.03 18.55
N ALA A 332 11.84 -12.74 17.86
CA ALA A 332 11.96 -12.91 16.44
C ALA A 332 11.87 -14.40 16.05
N PRO A 333 10.96 -14.80 15.13
CA PRO A 333 10.83 -16.19 14.71
C PRO A 333 12.07 -16.63 13.91
N ALA A 334 12.46 -17.90 14.07
CA ALA A 334 13.66 -18.46 13.41
C ALA A 334 13.59 -18.31 11.87
N ALA A 335 12.43 -18.52 11.27
CA ALA A 335 12.24 -18.37 9.82
C ALA A 335 12.48 -16.91 9.35
N GLY A 336 12.03 -15.91 10.14
CA GLY A 336 12.31 -14.50 9.85
C GLY A 336 13.80 -14.18 10.01
N LEU A 337 14.45 -14.69 11.06
CA LEU A 337 15.89 -14.53 11.24
C LEU A 337 16.68 -15.15 10.08
N ALA A 338 16.25 -16.29 9.55
CA ALA A 338 16.86 -16.91 8.39
C ALA A 338 16.69 -16.06 7.11
N ALA A 339 15.54 -15.39 6.96
CA ALA A 339 15.23 -14.62 5.75
C ALA A 339 15.91 -13.24 5.73
N ILE A 340 15.87 -12.48 6.84
CA ILE A 340 16.34 -11.07 6.88
C ILE A 340 17.46 -10.83 7.91
N GLY A 341 17.85 -11.84 8.66
CA GLY A 341 18.90 -11.73 9.67
C GLY A 341 18.48 -10.90 10.89
N ASN A 342 19.50 -10.46 11.64
CA ASN A 342 19.32 -9.69 12.86
C ASN A 342 19.72 -8.21 12.70
N SER A 343 19.59 -7.65 11.47
CA SER A 343 20.01 -6.28 11.17
C SER A 343 19.43 -5.28 12.17
N LYS A 344 20.30 -4.39 12.67
CA LYS A 344 20.00 -3.33 13.63
C LYS A 344 20.05 -1.94 13.00
N LYS A 345 20.33 -1.84 11.71
CA LYS A 345 20.50 -0.56 11.00
C LYS A 345 19.27 -0.28 10.13
N SER A 346 18.74 0.93 10.27
CA SER A 346 17.82 1.46 9.26
C SER A 346 18.62 1.89 8.03
N PRO A 347 18.22 1.52 6.82
CA PRO A 347 18.86 2.02 5.60
C PRO A 347 18.63 3.53 5.45
N LEU A 348 19.48 4.19 4.64
CA LEU A 348 19.26 5.57 4.21
C LEU A 348 17.89 5.65 3.51
N LYS A 349 17.09 6.65 3.83
CA LYS A 349 15.79 6.90 3.20
C LYS A 349 15.61 8.39 2.91
N ALA A 350 14.87 8.72 1.87
CA ALA A 350 14.47 10.09 1.59
C ALA A 350 13.52 10.61 2.68
N THR A 351 13.67 11.87 3.04
CA THR A 351 12.72 12.59 3.90
C THR A 351 11.44 12.94 3.14
N SER A 352 10.39 13.34 3.87
CA SER A 352 9.16 13.86 3.25
C SER A 352 9.44 15.09 2.38
N ASP A 353 10.30 16.00 2.83
CA ASP A 353 10.65 17.23 2.09
C ASP A 353 11.41 16.88 0.81
N GLN A 354 12.39 15.96 0.86
CA GLN A 354 13.11 15.47 -0.31
C GLN A 354 12.16 14.79 -1.30
N SER A 355 11.23 13.98 -0.83
CA SER A 355 10.23 13.32 -1.67
C SER A 355 9.29 14.32 -2.33
N THR A 356 8.83 15.35 -1.60
CA THR A 356 7.97 16.41 -2.12
C THR A 356 8.68 17.24 -3.19
N LYS A 357 9.93 17.66 -2.93
CA LYS A 357 10.78 18.39 -3.86
C LYS A 357 11.06 17.58 -5.13
N ALA A 358 11.37 16.28 -4.98
CA ALA A 358 11.61 15.38 -6.09
C ALA A 358 10.36 15.23 -6.98
N ARG A 359 9.17 15.03 -6.38
CA ARG A 359 7.91 14.95 -7.14
C ARG A 359 7.60 16.23 -7.87
N ALA A 360 7.83 17.42 -7.27
CA ALA A 360 7.66 18.70 -7.92
C ALA A 360 8.55 18.83 -9.18
N TYR A 361 9.80 18.42 -9.10
CA TYR A 361 10.72 18.38 -10.24
C TYR A 361 10.27 17.36 -11.30
N LEU A 362 9.91 16.14 -10.90
CA LEU A 362 9.49 15.07 -11.80
C LEU A 362 8.21 15.38 -12.57
N LYS A 363 7.36 16.27 -12.08
CA LYS A 363 6.10 16.62 -12.75
C LYS A 363 6.30 17.06 -14.21
N THR A 364 7.41 17.72 -14.50
CA THR A 364 7.77 18.16 -15.86
C THR A 364 8.94 17.37 -16.43
N ALA A 365 9.95 17.06 -15.61
CA ALA A 365 11.19 16.42 -16.07
C ALA A 365 10.99 14.95 -16.46
N TRP A 366 10.11 14.22 -15.77
CA TRP A 366 9.89 12.79 -16.05
C TRP A 366 9.20 12.55 -17.40
N PRO A 367 8.05 13.19 -17.71
CA PRO A 367 7.45 13.05 -19.05
C PRO A 367 8.39 13.50 -20.18
N ALA A 368 9.20 14.54 -19.97
CA ALA A 368 10.18 15.00 -20.96
C ALA A 368 11.31 13.98 -21.18
N ALA A 369 11.68 13.20 -20.17
CA ALA A 369 12.76 12.22 -20.25
C ALA A 369 12.32 10.87 -20.85
N VAL A 370 11.16 10.34 -20.43
CA VAL A 370 10.73 8.98 -20.74
C VAL A 370 9.39 8.87 -21.47
N GLY A 371 8.70 10.00 -21.69
CA GLY A 371 7.35 10.06 -22.26
C GLY A 371 6.28 9.88 -21.18
N THR A 372 5.02 10.16 -21.55
CA THR A 372 3.83 9.88 -20.75
C THR A 372 3.37 8.44 -20.95
N ASN A 373 2.71 7.87 -19.95
CA ASN A 373 1.99 6.60 -20.09
C ASN A 373 0.73 6.78 -20.95
#